data_f5d12a103edbac19f62ed3057c3c84d0
#
_entry.id   f5d12a103edbac19f62ed3057c3c84d0
#
_cell.length_a   1.000
_cell.length_b   1.000
_cell.length_c   1.000
_cell.angle_alpha   90.00
_cell.angle_beta   90.00
_cell.angle_gamma   90.00
#
_symmetry.space_group_name_H-M   'P 1'
#
loop_
_entity.id
_entity.type
_entity.pdbx_description
1 polymer ?
#
loop_
_entity_poly.entity_id
_entity_poly.type
_entity_poly.pdbx_seq_one_letter_code
_entity_poly.pdbx_strand_id
1 'polypeptide(L)'
;MSLELKGIRKAFGATPVLDEVSLTLKTREFIAFLGPSGSGKSTLLRIIAGLESADAGEVLLDGRRIDTLPPGERGVAMVFQHYALYPHMTVRENMAFGLKNARVPKDEIGPLVDEAARVLEIDQLLDRKPEQLSGGQRQRVAIGRAIVKRPKLFLLDEPLSNLDAALRLRTRVELAQLRQRVEAAMIMVTHDQAEAMTLADRIVVFNDRKIQQVASPVEIYSRPANTFVARFVGSPAMTIAPVAMVDDSGAAKVKLGDGTVVQTGVPRDGLPPDDIQIGLRPEHVRVGKDGNGATTAKVELVERLGERSIIYGRLKDGLAITGEDIGLTDIRVGDEVPLTIDGARAHLFGPDGTGYHGQSA
;
A
#
# COMPACT_ATOMS: atom_id res chain seq x y z
N MET A 1 -13.97 -16.82 8.83
CA MET A 1 -12.90 -16.32 9.72
C MET A 1 -12.90 -14.79 9.67
N SER A 2 -12.79 -14.14 10.80
CA SER A 2 -12.61 -12.68 10.89
C SER A 2 -11.51 -12.35 11.90
N LEU A 3 -10.66 -11.38 11.58
CA LEU A 3 -9.77 -10.74 12.55
C LEU A 3 -10.37 -9.38 12.91
N GLU A 4 -10.43 -9.09 14.22
CA GLU A 4 -10.87 -7.80 14.73
C GLU A 4 -9.78 -7.22 15.65
N LEU A 5 -9.36 -6.00 15.36
CA LEU A 5 -8.51 -5.18 16.20
C LEU A 5 -9.39 -4.09 16.82
N LYS A 6 -9.40 -3.95 18.14
CA LYS A 6 -10.24 -2.98 18.85
C LYS A 6 -9.38 -2.07 19.71
N GLY A 7 -9.23 -0.82 19.30
CA GLY A 7 -8.57 0.22 20.07
C GLY A 7 -7.13 -0.09 20.47
N ILE A 8 -6.34 -0.69 19.57
CA ILE A 8 -4.95 -1.08 19.86
C ILE A 8 -4.10 0.15 20.11
N ARG A 9 -3.47 0.20 21.28
CA ARG A 9 -2.47 1.21 21.65
C ARG A 9 -1.14 0.53 21.96
N LYS A 10 -0.03 1.21 21.59
CA LYS A 10 1.33 0.76 21.90
C LYS A 10 2.28 1.94 22.03
N ALA A 11 3.11 1.91 23.06
CA ALA A 11 4.24 2.80 23.23
C ALA A 11 5.52 2.02 23.56
N PHE A 12 6.68 2.53 23.21
CA PHE A 12 7.98 2.05 23.67
C PHE A 12 8.61 3.13 24.56
N GLY A 13 8.60 2.86 25.86
CA GLY A 13 8.94 3.89 26.84
C GLY A 13 7.97 5.08 26.76
N ALA A 14 8.50 6.29 26.52
CA ALA A 14 7.68 7.50 26.35
C ALA A 14 7.20 7.74 24.89
N THR A 15 7.60 6.88 23.93
CA THR A 15 7.31 7.09 22.51
C THR A 15 6.08 6.28 22.10
N PRO A 16 4.91 6.93 21.84
CA PRO A 16 3.73 6.25 21.33
C PRO A 16 3.96 5.85 19.86
N VAL A 17 3.52 4.63 19.50
CA VAL A 17 3.69 4.03 18.15
C VAL A 17 2.35 3.67 17.52
N LEU A 18 1.35 3.31 18.31
CA LEU A 18 -0.02 3.04 17.86
C LEU A 18 -0.99 3.76 18.80
N ASP A 19 -1.99 4.43 18.21
CA ASP A 19 -3.00 5.19 18.95
C ASP A 19 -4.41 4.82 18.47
N GLU A 20 -5.13 4.03 19.28
CA GLU A 20 -6.51 3.58 19.08
C GLU A 20 -6.79 2.90 17.72
N VAL A 21 -5.86 2.08 17.25
CA VAL A 21 -6.00 1.41 15.96
C VAL A 21 -7.10 0.34 16.03
N SER A 22 -8.13 0.51 15.21
CA SER A 22 -9.23 -0.46 15.05
C SER A 22 -9.37 -0.86 13.59
N LEU A 23 -9.52 -2.16 13.33
CA LEU A 23 -9.60 -2.72 11.98
C LEU A 23 -10.32 -4.06 12.01
N THR A 24 -11.12 -4.33 10.99
CA THR A 24 -11.72 -5.65 10.76
C THR A 24 -11.25 -6.22 9.43
N LEU A 25 -10.80 -7.46 9.44
CA LEU A 25 -10.39 -8.25 8.27
C LEU A 25 -11.39 -9.38 8.06
N LYS A 26 -11.87 -9.54 6.82
CA LYS A 26 -12.83 -10.59 6.43
C LYS A 26 -12.11 -11.90 6.07
N THR A 27 -12.89 -12.96 5.97
CA THR A 27 -12.41 -14.28 5.51
C THR A 27 -11.77 -14.18 4.12
N ARG A 28 -10.60 -14.82 3.94
CA ARG A 28 -9.86 -14.85 2.67
C ARG A 28 -9.50 -13.48 2.09
N GLU A 29 -9.63 -12.44 2.89
CA GLU A 29 -9.27 -11.09 2.47
C GLU A 29 -7.75 -10.88 2.55
N PHE A 30 -7.19 -10.19 1.56
CA PHE A 30 -5.80 -9.75 1.56
C PHE A 30 -5.73 -8.24 1.81
N ILE A 31 -5.18 -7.85 2.95
CA ILE A 31 -5.00 -6.44 3.32
C ILE A 31 -3.52 -6.07 3.26
N ALA A 32 -3.20 -4.92 2.65
CA ALA A 32 -1.87 -4.33 2.73
C ALA A 32 -1.84 -3.17 3.73
N PHE A 33 -0.92 -3.22 4.70
CA PHE A 33 -0.57 -2.08 5.54
C PHE A 33 0.48 -1.24 4.81
N LEU A 34 0.11 -0.05 4.40
CA LEU A 34 0.92 0.88 3.61
C LEU A 34 1.15 2.18 4.40
N GLY A 35 2.33 2.76 4.32
CA GLY A 35 2.65 4.01 5.00
C GLY A 35 4.16 4.22 5.17
N PRO A 36 4.61 5.40 5.60
CA PRO A 36 6.02 5.71 5.80
C PRO A 36 6.67 4.82 6.88
N SER A 37 8.00 4.75 6.85
CA SER A 37 8.75 4.05 7.89
C SER A 37 8.46 4.66 9.27
N GLY A 38 8.34 3.82 10.30
CA GLY A 38 8.04 4.27 11.65
C GLY A 38 6.56 4.56 11.94
N SER A 39 5.63 4.37 10.99
CA SER A 39 4.19 4.62 11.21
C SER A 39 3.45 3.56 12.05
N GLY A 40 4.15 2.51 12.53
CA GLY A 40 3.58 1.49 13.42
C GLY A 40 3.14 0.19 12.76
N LYS A 41 3.22 0.04 11.43
CA LYS A 41 2.75 -1.13 10.66
C LYS A 41 3.32 -2.46 11.14
N SER A 42 4.66 -2.58 11.18
CA SER A 42 5.33 -3.82 11.64
C SER A 42 5.10 -4.08 13.14
N THR A 43 4.92 -3.01 13.94
CA THR A 43 4.56 -3.16 15.36
C THR A 43 3.18 -3.78 15.50
N LEU A 44 2.19 -3.29 14.75
CA LEU A 44 0.84 -3.85 14.74
C LEU A 44 0.85 -5.30 14.25
N LEU A 45 1.62 -5.60 13.19
CA LEU A 45 1.78 -6.97 12.68
C LEU A 45 2.35 -7.90 13.75
N ARG A 46 3.37 -7.45 14.50
CA ARG A 46 3.99 -8.21 15.60
C ARG A 46 3.05 -8.39 16.80
N ILE A 47 2.19 -7.42 17.09
CA ILE A 47 1.14 -7.55 18.11
C ILE A 47 0.15 -8.64 17.72
N ILE A 48 -0.31 -8.69 16.47
CA ILE A 48 -1.19 -9.75 15.97
C ILE A 48 -0.50 -11.13 16.07
N ALA A 49 0.78 -11.19 15.70
CA ALA A 49 1.58 -12.42 15.78
C ALA A 49 1.87 -12.91 17.21
N GLY A 50 1.75 -12.01 18.20
CA GLY A 50 2.12 -12.28 19.60
C GLY A 50 3.61 -12.15 19.90
N LEU A 51 4.35 -11.48 19.04
CA LEU A 51 5.77 -11.18 19.20
C LEU A 51 5.98 -9.86 19.96
N GLU A 52 4.92 -9.07 20.10
CA GLU A 52 4.84 -7.84 20.86
C GLU A 52 3.50 -7.80 21.60
N SER A 53 3.43 -7.15 22.76
CA SER A 53 2.19 -6.92 23.50
C SER A 53 1.62 -5.55 23.19
N ALA A 54 0.30 -5.46 23.07
CA ALA A 54 -0.39 -4.17 23.11
C ALA A 54 -0.43 -3.63 24.56
N ASP A 55 -0.41 -2.31 24.71
CA ASP A 55 -0.58 -1.67 26.02
C ASP A 55 -2.07 -1.50 26.36
N ALA A 56 -2.93 -1.43 25.32
CA ALA A 56 -4.38 -1.43 25.46
C ALA A 56 -5.03 -1.97 24.16
N GLY A 57 -6.31 -2.32 24.27
CA GLY A 57 -7.09 -2.89 23.17
C GLY A 57 -7.11 -4.41 23.16
N GLU A 58 -7.74 -4.97 22.13
CA GLU A 58 -7.96 -6.41 22.02
C GLU A 58 -7.72 -6.89 20.58
N VAL A 59 -7.17 -8.10 20.44
CA VAL A 59 -7.08 -8.81 19.15
C VAL A 59 -7.96 -10.05 19.21
N LEU A 60 -8.97 -10.10 18.35
CA LEU A 60 -9.89 -11.24 18.26
C LEU A 60 -9.74 -11.94 16.91
N LEU A 61 -9.73 -13.26 16.93
CA LEU A 61 -9.75 -14.11 15.74
C LEU A 61 -10.96 -15.06 15.85
N ASP A 62 -11.91 -14.95 14.94
CA ASP A 62 -13.20 -15.66 14.97
C ASP A 62 -13.98 -15.41 16.28
N GLY A 63 -13.99 -14.17 16.77
CA GLY A 63 -14.62 -13.78 18.02
C GLY A 63 -13.89 -14.22 19.29
N ARG A 64 -12.82 -15.03 19.17
CA ARG A 64 -11.97 -15.44 20.31
C ARG A 64 -10.83 -14.47 20.48
N ARG A 65 -10.64 -13.99 21.70
CA ARG A 65 -9.49 -13.15 22.07
C ARG A 65 -8.18 -13.93 21.98
N ILE A 66 -7.19 -13.45 21.21
CA ILE A 66 -5.92 -14.12 20.96
C ILE A 66 -4.69 -13.36 21.49
N ASP A 67 -4.81 -12.09 21.84
CA ASP A 67 -3.71 -11.29 22.40
C ASP A 67 -3.19 -11.82 23.74
N THR A 68 -4.02 -12.57 24.47
CA THR A 68 -3.65 -13.25 25.72
C THR A 68 -2.95 -14.60 25.51
N LEU A 69 -2.91 -15.12 24.27
CA LEU A 69 -2.33 -16.41 23.93
C LEU A 69 -0.87 -16.25 23.48
N PRO A 70 -0.01 -17.27 23.76
CA PRO A 70 1.34 -17.30 23.20
C PRO A 70 1.29 -17.41 21.65
N PRO A 71 2.34 -16.96 20.92
CA PRO A 71 2.35 -16.91 19.44
C PRO A 71 1.96 -18.24 18.77
N GLY A 72 2.42 -19.38 19.32
CA GLY A 72 2.16 -20.70 18.76
C GLY A 72 0.70 -21.15 18.78
N GLU A 73 -0.14 -20.55 19.64
CA GLU A 73 -1.53 -20.94 19.88
C GLU A 73 -2.55 -20.00 19.20
N ARG A 74 -2.08 -18.91 18.56
CA ARG A 74 -2.95 -17.91 17.95
C ARG A 74 -3.58 -18.31 16.61
N GLY A 75 -3.14 -19.43 16.01
CA GLY A 75 -3.60 -19.86 14.69
C GLY A 75 -3.09 -18.97 13.55
N VAL A 76 -1.99 -18.26 13.79
CA VAL A 76 -1.37 -17.28 12.89
C VAL A 76 -0.01 -17.80 12.43
N ALA A 77 0.38 -17.53 11.19
CA ALA A 77 1.73 -17.76 10.70
C ALA A 77 2.35 -16.47 10.18
N MET A 78 3.63 -16.26 10.45
CA MET A 78 4.36 -15.06 10.04
C MET A 78 5.56 -15.40 9.17
N VAL A 79 5.70 -14.66 8.07
CA VAL A 79 6.87 -14.64 7.20
C VAL A 79 7.62 -13.34 7.46
N PHE A 80 8.88 -13.46 7.86
CA PHE A 80 9.74 -12.33 8.21
C PHE A 80 10.46 -11.77 6.98
N GLN A 81 10.83 -10.52 7.02
CA GLN A 81 11.55 -9.77 5.98
C GLN A 81 12.83 -10.50 5.51
N HIS A 82 13.58 -11.14 6.40
CA HIS A 82 14.81 -11.88 6.08
C HIS A 82 14.60 -13.39 5.97
N TYR A 83 13.34 -13.83 5.68
CA TYR A 83 12.94 -15.24 5.53
C TYR A 83 13.16 -16.10 6.79
N ALA A 84 14.14 -15.83 7.62
CA ALA A 84 14.50 -16.51 8.85
C ALA A 84 14.60 -18.05 8.70
N LEU A 85 15.16 -18.52 7.56
CA LEU A 85 15.39 -19.95 7.33
C LEU A 85 16.58 -20.45 8.18
N TYR A 86 16.46 -21.68 8.65
CA TYR A 86 17.53 -22.35 9.38
C TYR A 86 18.62 -22.82 8.39
N PRO A 87 19.83 -22.24 8.39
CA PRO A 87 20.81 -22.45 7.32
C PRO A 87 21.39 -23.88 7.30
N HIS A 88 21.38 -24.57 8.43
CA HIS A 88 21.88 -25.95 8.58
C HIS A 88 20.87 -27.02 8.19
N MET A 89 19.59 -26.65 8.00
CA MET A 89 18.49 -27.54 7.64
C MET A 89 18.22 -27.50 6.14
N THR A 90 17.79 -28.63 5.56
CA THR A 90 17.25 -28.68 4.21
C THR A 90 15.92 -27.93 4.10
N VAL A 91 15.41 -27.71 2.87
CA VAL A 91 14.08 -27.14 2.63
C VAL A 91 13.01 -27.97 3.35
N ARG A 92 13.03 -29.30 3.17
CA ARG A 92 12.12 -30.23 3.84
C ARG A 92 12.14 -30.06 5.36
N GLU A 93 13.32 -30.00 5.95
CA GLU A 93 13.49 -29.84 7.40
C GLU A 93 13.01 -28.48 7.89
N ASN A 94 13.29 -27.40 7.14
CA ASN A 94 12.78 -26.06 7.44
C ASN A 94 11.25 -26.05 7.47
N MET A 95 10.60 -26.65 6.48
CA MET A 95 9.13 -26.73 6.41
C MET A 95 8.56 -27.60 7.55
N ALA A 96 9.18 -28.75 7.81
CA ALA A 96 8.73 -29.70 8.84
C ALA A 96 8.94 -29.20 10.28
N PHE A 97 9.86 -28.25 10.51
CA PHE A 97 10.28 -27.82 11.85
C PHE A 97 9.11 -27.38 12.73
N GLY A 98 8.23 -26.54 12.19
CA GLY A 98 7.08 -26.05 12.94
C GLY A 98 6.04 -27.12 13.27
N LEU A 99 5.89 -28.15 12.42
CA LEU A 99 5.00 -29.28 12.64
C LEU A 99 5.55 -30.20 13.74
N LYS A 100 6.87 -30.46 13.72
CA LYS A 100 7.55 -31.23 14.76
C LYS A 100 7.39 -30.60 16.16
N ASN A 101 7.56 -29.26 16.25
CA ASN A 101 7.38 -28.52 17.50
C ASN A 101 5.91 -28.53 17.98
N ALA A 102 4.96 -28.54 17.04
CA ALA A 102 3.52 -28.67 17.34
C ALA A 102 3.12 -30.14 17.67
N ARG A 103 4.08 -31.08 17.70
CA ARG A 103 3.87 -32.51 17.98
C ARG A 103 2.89 -33.18 17.02
N VAL A 104 2.87 -32.74 15.74
CA VAL A 104 2.12 -33.43 14.67
C VAL A 104 2.69 -34.85 14.52
N PRO A 105 1.84 -35.90 14.34
CA PRO A 105 2.28 -37.27 14.09
C PRO A 105 3.30 -37.33 12.94
N LYS A 106 4.36 -38.17 13.12
CA LYS A 106 5.47 -38.22 12.15
C LYS A 106 5.05 -38.66 10.76
N ASP A 107 4.05 -39.50 10.65
CA ASP A 107 3.45 -40.01 9.44
C ASP A 107 2.66 -38.93 8.66
N GLU A 108 2.13 -37.93 9.35
CA GLU A 108 1.41 -36.81 8.73
C GLU A 108 2.34 -35.68 8.24
N ILE A 109 3.55 -35.53 8.80
CA ILE A 109 4.47 -34.43 8.48
C ILE A 109 4.93 -34.49 7.02
N GLY A 110 5.30 -35.67 6.52
CA GLY A 110 5.75 -35.86 5.13
C GLY A 110 4.72 -35.39 4.10
N PRO A 111 3.50 -35.95 4.13
CA PRO A 111 2.41 -35.52 3.23
C PRO A 111 2.11 -34.03 3.25
N LEU A 112 2.08 -33.39 4.44
CA LEU A 112 1.85 -31.94 4.60
C LEU A 112 2.96 -31.11 3.93
N VAL A 113 4.22 -31.51 4.11
CA VAL A 113 5.36 -30.83 3.47
C VAL A 113 5.33 -30.99 1.96
N ASP A 114 5.05 -32.21 1.48
CA ASP A 114 5.00 -32.49 0.04
C ASP A 114 3.82 -31.79 -0.65
N GLU A 115 2.67 -31.67 0.02
CA GLU A 115 1.53 -30.87 -0.47
C GLU A 115 1.91 -29.39 -0.58
N ALA A 116 2.47 -28.80 0.47
CA ALA A 116 2.88 -27.40 0.47
C ALA A 116 3.99 -27.13 -0.56
N ALA A 117 4.94 -28.05 -0.72
CA ALA A 117 6.01 -27.93 -1.70
C ALA A 117 5.47 -27.91 -3.15
N ARG A 118 4.47 -28.74 -3.45
CA ARG A 118 3.79 -28.74 -4.76
C ARG A 118 3.03 -27.45 -5.03
N VAL A 119 2.29 -26.95 -4.04
CA VAL A 119 1.56 -25.66 -4.15
C VAL A 119 2.51 -24.51 -4.49
N LEU A 120 3.75 -24.56 -3.96
CA LEU A 120 4.76 -23.53 -4.14
C LEU A 120 5.75 -23.82 -5.28
N GLU A 121 5.60 -24.97 -5.99
CA GLU A 121 6.49 -25.39 -7.08
C GLU A 121 7.98 -25.45 -6.62
N ILE A 122 8.22 -26.01 -5.43
CA ILE A 122 9.56 -26.22 -4.83
C ILE A 122 9.84 -27.65 -4.44
N ASP A 123 9.06 -28.62 -4.92
CA ASP A 123 9.22 -30.05 -4.68
C ASP A 123 10.61 -30.57 -5.05
N GLN A 124 11.18 -30.08 -6.17
CA GLN A 124 12.53 -30.44 -6.63
C GLN A 124 13.65 -29.79 -5.79
N LEU A 125 13.31 -28.92 -4.82
CA LEU A 125 14.29 -28.23 -3.96
C LEU A 125 14.33 -28.79 -2.54
N LEU A 126 13.49 -29.77 -2.19
CA LEU A 126 13.27 -30.22 -0.82
C LEU A 126 14.55 -30.70 -0.09
N ASP A 127 15.51 -31.24 -0.83
CA ASP A 127 16.77 -31.74 -0.28
C ASP A 127 17.90 -30.69 -0.26
N ARG A 128 17.66 -29.48 -0.82
CA ARG A 128 18.64 -28.40 -0.82
C ARG A 128 18.65 -27.65 0.50
N LYS A 129 19.80 -27.01 0.79
CA LYS A 129 19.92 -26.06 1.88
C LYS A 129 19.70 -24.60 1.43
N PRO A 130 19.35 -23.67 2.33
CA PRO A 130 19.08 -22.26 1.99
C PRO A 130 20.19 -21.56 1.20
N GLU A 131 21.45 -21.91 1.41
CA GLU A 131 22.60 -21.35 0.66
C GLU A 131 22.59 -21.69 -0.84
N GLN A 132 21.93 -22.79 -1.22
CA GLN A 132 21.83 -23.29 -2.59
C GLN A 132 20.61 -22.73 -3.34
N LEU A 133 19.87 -21.80 -2.71
CA LEU A 133 18.61 -21.25 -3.22
C LEU A 133 18.77 -19.80 -3.67
N SER A 134 18.06 -19.41 -4.73
CA SER A 134 17.88 -18.01 -5.09
C SER A 134 17.03 -17.26 -4.05
N GLY A 135 17.01 -15.92 -4.12
CA GLY A 135 16.18 -15.09 -3.23
C GLY A 135 14.70 -15.47 -3.26
N GLY A 136 14.13 -15.60 -4.46
CA GLY A 136 12.72 -16.03 -4.63
C GLY A 136 12.46 -17.44 -4.13
N GLN A 137 13.40 -18.40 -4.36
CA GLN A 137 13.27 -19.74 -3.81
C GLN A 137 13.30 -19.75 -2.29
N ARG A 138 14.19 -18.98 -1.65
CA ARG A 138 14.20 -18.82 -0.17
C ARG A 138 12.88 -18.27 0.34
N GLN A 139 12.30 -17.30 -0.35
CA GLN A 139 11.00 -16.76 0.00
C GLN A 139 9.89 -17.81 -0.09
N ARG A 140 9.82 -18.59 -1.20
CA ARG A 140 8.84 -19.67 -1.33
C ARG A 140 9.00 -20.71 -0.20
N VAL A 141 10.22 -21.03 0.21
CA VAL A 141 10.46 -21.92 1.36
C VAL A 141 9.96 -21.31 2.67
N ALA A 142 10.18 -20.00 2.90
CA ALA A 142 9.67 -19.32 4.09
C ALA A 142 8.14 -19.29 4.14
N ILE A 143 7.50 -19.07 3.00
CA ILE A 143 6.05 -19.18 2.84
C ILE A 143 5.60 -20.63 3.08
N GLY A 144 6.31 -21.63 2.52
CA GLY A 144 6.02 -23.04 2.72
C GLY A 144 6.04 -23.44 4.18
N ARG A 145 7.03 -22.97 4.92
CA ARG A 145 7.11 -23.17 6.39
C ARG A 145 5.90 -22.59 7.14
N ALA A 146 5.28 -21.56 6.60
CA ALA A 146 4.06 -20.97 7.15
C ALA A 146 2.81 -21.77 6.73
N ILE A 147 2.71 -22.16 5.47
CA ILE A 147 1.55 -22.88 4.88
C ILE A 147 1.32 -24.26 5.50
N VAL A 148 2.38 -25.02 5.75
CA VAL A 148 2.27 -26.38 6.31
C VAL A 148 1.47 -26.45 7.59
N LYS A 149 1.39 -25.35 8.35
CA LYS A 149 0.62 -25.26 9.59
C LYS A 149 -0.87 -25.01 9.35
N ARG A 150 -1.30 -24.82 8.10
CA ARG A 150 -2.69 -24.46 7.72
C ARG A 150 -3.24 -23.33 8.62
N PRO A 151 -2.55 -22.18 8.72
CA PRO A 151 -2.97 -21.10 9.62
C PRO A 151 -4.27 -20.48 9.12
N LYS A 152 -5.01 -19.86 10.03
CA LYS A 152 -6.17 -19.05 9.70
C LYS A 152 -5.79 -17.69 9.10
N LEU A 153 -4.64 -17.16 9.50
CA LEU A 153 -4.15 -15.84 9.09
C LEU A 153 -2.65 -15.89 8.78
N PHE A 154 -2.29 -15.37 7.61
CA PHE A 154 -0.90 -15.11 7.22
C PHE A 154 -0.51 -13.67 7.47
N LEU A 155 0.66 -13.49 8.06
CA LEU A 155 1.30 -12.19 8.26
C LEU A 155 2.61 -12.15 7.48
N LEU A 156 2.75 -11.16 6.61
CA LEU A 156 3.90 -10.97 5.73
C LEU A 156 4.56 -9.62 6.08
N ASP A 157 5.75 -9.66 6.70
CA ASP A 157 6.49 -8.44 7.07
C ASP A 157 7.49 -8.10 5.97
N GLU A 158 7.15 -7.15 5.10
CA GLU A 158 7.94 -6.69 3.95
C GLU A 158 8.53 -7.83 3.10
N PRO A 159 7.71 -8.76 2.59
CA PRO A 159 8.21 -9.99 1.99
C PRO A 159 9.05 -9.80 0.72
N LEU A 160 8.95 -8.65 0.04
CA LEU A 160 9.61 -8.38 -1.24
C LEU A 160 10.73 -7.35 -1.17
N SER A 161 10.97 -6.74 0.01
CA SER A 161 11.89 -5.61 0.16
C SER A 161 13.36 -5.93 -0.19
N ASN A 162 13.80 -7.18 0.02
CA ASN A 162 15.18 -7.61 -0.20
C ASN A 162 15.44 -8.17 -1.61
N LEU A 163 14.53 -7.99 -2.55
CA LEU A 163 14.63 -8.49 -3.92
C LEU A 163 15.00 -7.35 -4.87
N ASP A 164 15.80 -7.67 -5.90
CA ASP A 164 16.01 -6.78 -7.04
C ASP A 164 14.69 -6.55 -7.82
N ALA A 165 14.64 -5.52 -8.66
CA ALA A 165 13.42 -5.10 -9.34
C ALA A 165 12.79 -6.20 -10.22
N ALA A 166 13.60 -6.96 -10.95
CA ALA A 166 13.11 -8.01 -11.84
C ALA A 166 12.55 -9.20 -11.05
N LEU A 167 13.26 -9.62 -9.98
CA LEU A 167 12.83 -10.69 -9.10
C LEU A 167 11.60 -10.27 -8.29
N ARG A 168 11.53 -9.01 -7.82
CA ARG A 168 10.38 -8.44 -7.12
C ARG A 168 9.11 -8.53 -7.97
N LEU A 169 9.18 -8.15 -9.25
CA LEU A 169 8.03 -8.22 -10.15
C LEU A 169 7.55 -9.68 -10.32
N ARG A 170 8.45 -10.63 -10.56
CA ARG A 170 8.10 -12.06 -10.67
C ARG A 170 7.47 -12.59 -9.39
N THR A 171 8.06 -12.30 -8.25
CA THR A 171 7.58 -12.77 -6.95
C THR A 171 6.24 -12.14 -6.56
N ARG A 172 5.96 -10.90 -7.00
CA ARG A 172 4.64 -10.28 -6.86
C ARG A 172 3.56 -11.08 -7.60
N VAL A 173 3.83 -11.49 -8.84
CA VAL A 173 2.92 -12.35 -9.61
C VAL A 173 2.72 -13.70 -8.91
N GLU A 174 3.80 -14.30 -8.39
CA GLU A 174 3.74 -15.57 -7.66
C GLU A 174 2.91 -15.44 -6.38
N LEU A 175 3.04 -14.35 -5.62
CA LEU A 175 2.22 -14.06 -4.44
C LEU A 175 0.74 -13.89 -4.79
N ALA A 176 0.42 -13.24 -5.91
CA ALA A 176 -0.95 -13.10 -6.39
C ALA A 176 -1.57 -14.46 -6.73
N GLN A 177 -0.81 -15.35 -7.36
CA GLN A 177 -1.26 -16.73 -7.67
C GLN A 177 -1.39 -17.57 -6.40
N LEU A 178 -0.44 -17.46 -5.47
CA LEU A 178 -0.47 -18.16 -4.19
C LEU A 178 -1.72 -17.80 -3.38
N ARG A 179 -2.08 -16.52 -3.35
CA ARG A 179 -3.29 -16.05 -2.70
C ARG A 179 -4.55 -16.80 -3.15
N GLN A 180 -4.66 -17.12 -4.45
CA GLN A 180 -5.82 -17.84 -4.99
C GLN A 180 -5.87 -19.30 -4.53
N ARG A 181 -4.71 -19.89 -4.19
CA ARG A 181 -4.56 -21.28 -3.77
C ARG A 181 -4.68 -21.48 -2.26
N VAL A 182 -4.53 -20.39 -1.48
CA VAL A 182 -4.52 -20.45 0.00
C VAL A 182 -5.83 -19.95 0.55
N GLU A 183 -6.49 -20.77 1.35
CA GLU A 183 -7.80 -20.46 1.95
C GLU A 183 -7.72 -19.66 3.26
N ALA A 184 -6.69 -18.86 3.45
CA ALA A 184 -6.50 -18.04 4.64
C ALA A 184 -6.55 -16.55 4.31
N ALA A 185 -6.88 -15.72 5.30
CA ALA A 185 -6.73 -14.28 5.18
C ALA A 185 -5.25 -13.89 5.25
N MET A 186 -4.89 -12.74 4.67
CA MET A 186 -3.50 -12.29 4.61
C MET A 186 -3.39 -10.82 5.01
N ILE A 187 -2.36 -10.50 5.80
CA ILE A 187 -1.93 -9.12 6.05
C ILE A 187 -0.48 -8.99 5.60
N MET A 188 -0.21 -8.04 4.74
CA MET A 188 1.13 -7.71 4.28
C MET A 188 1.50 -6.29 4.71
N VAL A 189 2.66 -6.14 5.32
CA VAL A 189 3.29 -4.83 5.51
C VAL A 189 4.17 -4.56 4.30
N THR A 190 4.03 -3.39 3.72
CA THR A 190 4.90 -2.90 2.65
C THR A 190 5.01 -1.38 2.69
N HIS A 191 6.10 -0.85 2.15
CA HIS A 191 6.27 0.55 1.81
C HIS A 191 6.17 0.79 0.30
N ASP A 192 6.07 -0.28 -0.50
CA ASP A 192 5.93 -0.22 -1.97
C ASP A 192 4.44 -0.13 -2.35
N GLN A 193 4.06 1.00 -2.95
CA GLN A 193 2.68 1.25 -3.38
C GLN A 193 2.24 0.26 -4.46
N ALA A 194 3.13 -0.11 -5.40
CA ALA A 194 2.79 -1.02 -6.47
C ALA A 194 2.48 -2.44 -5.94
N GLU A 195 3.13 -2.87 -4.86
CA GLU A 195 2.80 -4.12 -4.17
C GLU A 195 1.40 -4.05 -3.57
N ALA A 196 1.11 -3.00 -2.78
CA ALA A 196 -0.19 -2.81 -2.16
C ALA A 196 -1.32 -2.72 -3.19
N MET A 197 -1.14 -1.91 -4.24
CA MET A 197 -2.12 -1.69 -5.31
C MET A 197 -2.39 -2.96 -6.14
N THR A 198 -1.40 -3.87 -6.26
CA THR A 198 -1.53 -5.08 -7.08
C THR A 198 -2.11 -6.26 -6.30
N LEU A 199 -1.74 -6.41 -5.03
CA LEU A 199 -1.99 -7.62 -4.26
C LEU A 199 -3.20 -7.54 -3.34
N ALA A 200 -3.52 -6.34 -2.84
CA ALA A 200 -4.50 -6.20 -1.77
C ALA A 200 -5.94 -6.04 -2.28
N ASP A 201 -6.90 -6.59 -1.55
CA ASP A 201 -8.33 -6.27 -1.68
C ASP A 201 -8.63 -4.91 -1.07
N ARG A 202 -8.03 -4.63 0.09
CA ARG A 202 -8.04 -3.32 0.74
C ARG A 202 -6.65 -2.92 1.19
N ILE A 203 -6.40 -1.63 1.11
CA ILE A 203 -5.19 -1.00 1.62
C ILE A 203 -5.56 -0.25 2.90
N VAL A 204 -4.76 -0.41 3.93
CA VAL A 204 -4.83 0.35 5.18
C VAL A 204 -3.64 1.32 5.18
N VAL A 205 -3.93 2.59 4.97
CA VAL A 205 -2.89 3.64 4.96
C VAL A 205 -2.63 4.12 6.37
N PHE A 206 -1.39 3.96 6.82
CA PHE A 206 -0.92 4.40 8.14
C PHE A 206 -0.14 5.71 8.05
N ASN A 207 -0.43 6.63 8.94
CA ASN A 207 0.40 7.79 9.20
C ASN A 207 0.18 8.28 10.63
N ASP A 208 1.21 8.84 11.24
CA ASP A 208 1.15 9.41 12.58
C ASP A 208 0.41 8.50 13.58
N ARG A 209 0.83 7.23 13.65
CA ARG A 209 0.34 6.22 14.61
C ARG A 209 -1.13 5.79 14.42
N LYS A 210 -1.82 6.30 13.40
CA LYS A 210 -3.25 6.08 13.13
C LYS A 210 -3.48 5.55 11.73
N ILE A 211 -4.63 4.94 11.55
CA ILE A 211 -5.17 4.62 10.22
C ILE A 211 -5.74 5.91 9.63
N GLN A 212 -5.28 6.28 8.45
CA GLN A 212 -5.74 7.43 7.68
C GLN A 212 -6.90 7.08 6.76
N GLN A 213 -6.84 5.90 6.13
CA GLN A 213 -7.89 5.40 5.24
C GLN A 213 -7.83 3.88 5.15
N VAL A 214 -8.99 3.24 4.99
CA VAL A 214 -9.12 1.80 4.67
C VAL A 214 -10.09 1.69 3.50
N ALA A 215 -9.60 1.31 2.32
CA ALA A 215 -10.42 1.21 1.12
C ALA A 215 -9.78 0.27 0.08
N SER A 216 -10.49 -0.01 -1.02
CA SER A 216 -9.92 -0.71 -2.17
C SER A 216 -8.77 0.09 -2.81
N PRO A 217 -7.83 -0.54 -3.52
CA PRO A 217 -6.77 0.17 -4.23
C PRO A 217 -7.29 1.29 -5.13
N VAL A 218 -8.35 1.03 -5.89
CA VAL A 218 -8.97 2.03 -6.77
C VAL A 218 -9.48 3.22 -5.97
N GLU A 219 -10.15 2.99 -4.86
CA GLU A 219 -10.73 4.03 -4.02
C GLU A 219 -9.66 4.85 -3.28
N ILE A 220 -8.59 4.22 -2.79
CA ILE A 220 -7.44 4.91 -2.19
C ILE A 220 -6.83 5.93 -3.17
N TYR A 221 -6.73 5.55 -4.46
CA TYR A 221 -6.17 6.39 -5.50
C TYR A 221 -7.13 7.49 -5.98
N SER A 222 -8.38 7.11 -6.26
CA SER A 222 -9.38 8.00 -6.86
C SER A 222 -10.14 8.87 -5.86
N ARG A 223 -10.17 8.49 -4.57
CA ARG A 223 -10.90 9.18 -3.50
C ARG A 223 -10.08 9.22 -2.20
N PRO A 224 -8.91 9.86 -2.20
CA PRO A 224 -8.07 9.93 -1.01
C PRO A 224 -8.79 10.69 0.12
N ALA A 225 -8.90 10.08 1.30
CA ALA A 225 -9.64 10.65 2.43
C ALA A 225 -9.08 12.00 2.91
N ASN A 226 -7.79 12.24 2.70
CA ASN A 226 -7.14 13.49 3.11
C ASN A 226 -5.91 13.80 2.27
N THR A 227 -5.34 14.99 2.50
CA THR A 227 -4.14 15.48 1.78
C THR A 227 -2.92 14.57 1.97
N PHE A 228 -2.78 13.90 3.12
CA PHE A 228 -1.70 12.96 3.33
C PHE A 228 -1.83 11.77 2.37
N VAL A 229 -2.98 11.09 2.33
CA VAL A 229 -3.22 9.95 1.44
C VAL A 229 -3.04 10.37 -0.02
N ALA A 230 -3.57 11.54 -0.40
CA ALA A 230 -3.47 12.07 -1.75
C ALA A 230 -2.02 12.26 -2.23
N ARG A 231 -1.14 12.77 -1.36
CA ARG A 231 0.30 12.96 -1.66
C ARG A 231 1.10 11.68 -1.54
N PHE A 232 0.72 10.81 -0.60
CA PHE A 232 1.47 9.60 -0.32
C PHE A 232 1.22 8.52 -1.38
N VAL A 233 0.01 8.46 -1.97
CA VAL A 233 -0.35 7.43 -2.97
C VAL A 233 -0.32 8.02 -4.37
N GLY A 234 0.52 7.42 -5.23
CA GLY A 234 0.79 7.87 -6.60
C GLY A 234 2.24 8.32 -6.78
N SER A 235 2.78 8.08 -7.98
CA SER A 235 4.13 8.51 -8.37
C SER A 235 4.10 8.98 -9.83
N PRO A 236 4.36 10.27 -10.06
CA PRO A 236 4.62 11.35 -9.08
C PRO A 236 3.46 11.64 -8.13
N ALA A 237 3.77 12.32 -7.03
CA ALA A 237 2.77 12.72 -6.03
C ALA A 237 1.76 13.74 -6.61
N MET A 238 0.55 13.75 -6.07
CA MET A 238 -0.47 14.74 -6.38
C MET A 238 0.01 16.16 -6.06
N THR A 239 -0.10 17.09 -7.00
CA THR A 239 0.06 18.53 -6.75
C THR A 239 -1.10 19.01 -5.91
N ILE A 240 -0.83 19.62 -4.75
CA ILE A 240 -1.85 20.23 -3.88
C ILE A 240 -1.52 21.71 -3.70
N ALA A 241 -2.47 22.58 -4.05
CA ALA A 241 -2.30 24.02 -4.05
C ALA A 241 -3.52 24.76 -3.46
N PRO A 242 -3.32 25.90 -2.76
CA PRO A 242 -4.42 26.75 -2.34
C PRO A 242 -5.14 27.33 -3.54
N VAL A 243 -6.45 27.52 -3.43
CA VAL A 243 -7.28 28.11 -4.47
C VAL A 243 -8.35 29.02 -3.87
N ALA A 244 -8.84 29.97 -4.67
CA ALA A 244 -10.00 30.79 -4.35
C ALA A 244 -11.26 30.20 -5.01
N MET A 245 -12.38 30.18 -4.31
CA MET A 245 -13.68 29.85 -4.88
C MET A 245 -14.14 30.96 -5.83
N VAL A 246 -14.72 30.61 -6.98
CA VAL A 246 -15.16 31.58 -8.00
C VAL A 246 -16.67 31.62 -8.15
N ASP A 247 -17.37 30.50 -7.93
CA ASP A 247 -18.82 30.39 -8.12
C ASP A 247 -19.46 29.50 -7.06
N ASP A 248 -20.70 29.81 -6.71
CA ASP A 248 -21.43 29.17 -5.60
C ASP A 248 -22.50 28.17 -6.04
N SER A 249 -22.68 27.93 -7.33
CA SER A 249 -23.75 27.05 -7.84
C SER A 249 -23.21 25.82 -8.58
N GLY A 250 -23.78 24.65 -8.28
CA GLY A 250 -23.50 23.38 -8.96
C GLY A 250 -22.16 22.75 -8.57
N ALA A 251 -21.35 22.40 -9.55
CA ALA A 251 -19.99 21.91 -9.30
C ALA A 251 -19.04 23.07 -9.04
N ALA A 252 -18.15 22.89 -8.06
CA ALA A 252 -17.25 23.94 -7.60
C ALA A 252 -16.30 24.43 -8.69
N LYS A 253 -16.19 25.73 -8.82
CA LYS A 253 -15.27 26.44 -9.70
C LYS A 253 -14.20 27.12 -8.85
N VAL A 254 -12.94 26.87 -9.15
CA VAL A 254 -11.82 27.37 -8.35
C VAL A 254 -10.81 28.11 -9.21
N LYS A 255 -10.11 29.06 -8.63
CA LYS A 255 -9.10 29.89 -9.30
C LYS A 255 -7.73 29.65 -8.66
N LEU A 256 -6.76 29.22 -9.45
CA LEU A 256 -5.35 29.13 -9.10
C LEU A 256 -4.72 30.52 -8.91
N GLY A 257 -3.56 30.59 -8.27
CA GLY A 257 -2.85 31.85 -8.01
C GLY A 257 -2.40 32.59 -9.26
N ASP A 258 -2.16 31.89 -10.37
CA ASP A 258 -1.84 32.50 -11.68
C ASP A 258 -3.06 33.09 -12.43
N GLY A 259 -4.25 32.92 -11.85
CA GLY A 259 -5.50 33.38 -12.42
C GLY A 259 -6.28 32.34 -13.23
N THR A 260 -5.72 31.16 -13.43
CA THR A 260 -6.37 30.03 -14.13
C THR A 260 -7.61 29.56 -13.39
N VAL A 261 -8.75 29.50 -14.10
CA VAL A 261 -10.01 29.00 -13.55
C VAL A 261 -10.20 27.54 -13.95
N VAL A 262 -10.45 26.69 -12.94
CA VAL A 262 -10.68 25.24 -13.11
C VAL A 262 -12.10 24.93 -12.68
N GLN A 263 -12.90 24.38 -13.60
CA GLN A 263 -14.21 23.80 -13.32
C GLN A 263 -13.99 22.37 -12.79
N THR A 264 -14.32 22.13 -11.53
CA THR A 264 -14.15 20.79 -10.93
C THR A 264 -15.39 19.92 -11.13
N GLY A 265 -15.25 18.61 -10.87
CA GLY A 265 -16.39 17.70 -10.75
C GLY A 265 -16.96 17.63 -9.32
N VAL A 266 -16.42 18.36 -8.37
CA VAL A 266 -16.79 18.30 -6.95
C VAL A 266 -18.02 19.17 -6.71
N PRO A 267 -19.12 18.64 -6.12
CA PRO A 267 -20.27 19.47 -5.74
C PRO A 267 -19.87 20.60 -4.78
N ARG A 268 -20.45 21.79 -4.99
CA ARG A 268 -20.21 22.94 -4.09
C ARG A 268 -20.81 22.71 -2.70
N ASP A 269 -21.91 21.98 -2.64
CA ASP A 269 -22.58 21.65 -1.39
C ASP A 269 -21.69 20.80 -0.48
N GLY A 270 -21.55 21.24 0.75
CA GLY A 270 -20.73 20.56 1.76
C GLY A 270 -19.25 20.92 1.76
N LEU A 271 -18.80 21.78 0.82
CA LEU A 271 -17.45 22.34 0.88
C LEU A 271 -17.36 23.45 1.93
N PRO A 272 -16.24 23.55 2.69
CA PRO A 272 -15.95 24.72 3.52
C PRO A 272 -15.97 26.01 2.70
N PRO A 273 -16.27 27.17 3.34
CA PRO A 273 -16.33 28.45 2.61
C PRO A 273 -14.95 28.93 2.17
N ASP A 274 -13.91 28.67 2.98
CA ASP A 274 -12.57 29.24 2.81
C ASP A 274 -11.47 28.17 2.94
N ASP A 275 -10.23 28.54 2.62
CA ASP A 275 -9.01 27.74 2.78
C ASP A 275 -9.05 26.39 2.03
N ILE A 276 -9.70 26.36 0.86
CA ILE A 276 -9.77 25.22 -0.02
C ILE A 276 -8.45 25.04 -0.78
N GLN A 277 -8.04 23.80 -0.94
CA GLN A 277 -6.92 23.39 -1.78
C GLN A 277 -7.43 22.53 -2.93
N ILE A 278 -6.84 22.68 -4.12
CA ILE A 278 -7.06 21.78 -5.25
C ILE A 278 -5.97 20.70 -5.27
N GLY A 279 -6.36 19.46 -5.55
CA GLY A 279 -5.47 18.33 -5.82
C GLY A 279 -5.52 17.93 -7.28
N LEU A 280 -4.36 17.90 -7.93
CA LEU A 280 -4.21 17.56 -9.34
C LEU A 280 -3.27 16.37 -9.48
N ARG A 281 -3.76 15.26 -10.02
CA ARG A 281 -2.91 14.14 -10.42
C ARG A 281 -2.13 14.47 -11.68
N PRO A 282 -0.87 14.02 -11.85
CA PRO A 282 -0.05 14.29 -13.03
C PRO A 282 -0.75 13.92 -14.36
N GLU A 283 -1.43 12.78 -14.41
CA GLU A 283 -2.17 12.26 -15.57
C GLU A 283 -3.40 13.11 -15.95
N HIS A 284 -3.85 13.97 -15.03
CA HIS A 284 -4.96 14.92 -15.28
C HIS A 284 -4.45 16.32 -15.67
N VAL A 285 -3.13 16.52 -15.73
CA VAL A 285 -2.47 17.73 -16.21
C VAL A 285 -1.66 17.36 -17.44
N ARG A 286 -2.12 17.76 -18.61
CA ARG A 286 -1.51 17.37 -19.89
C ARG A 286 -0.87 18.55 -20.58
N VAL A 287 0.25 18.30 -21.26
CA VAL A 287 0.85 19.29 -22.13
C VAL A 287 -0.05 19.50 -23.35
N GLY A 288 -0.42 20.74 -23.61
CA GLY A 288 -1.21 21.13 -24.78
C GLY A 288 -0.33 21.15 -26.01
N LYS A 289 -0.71 20.39 -27.07
CA LYS A 289 0.12 20.27 -28.28
C LYS A 289 0.03 21.45 -29.23
N ASP A 290 -1.05 22.23 -29.20
CA ASP A 290 -1.31 23.28 -30.21
C ASP A 290 -1.38 24.70 -29.59
N GLY A 291 -0.68 24.92 -28.48
CA GLY A 291 -0.74 26.21 -27.78
C GLY A 291 -2.04 26.43 -27.02
N ASN A 292 -2.97 25.50 -27.06
CA ASN A 292 -4.22 25.50 -26.31
C ASN A 292 -4.02 24.91 -24.93
N GLY A 293 -3.88 25.74 -23.91
CA GLY A 293 -3.80 25.35 -22.52
C GLY A 293 -4.56 26.29 -21.63
N ALA A 294 -5.01 25.80 -20.47
CA ALA A 294 -5.66 26.64 -19.47
C ALA A 294 -4.62 27.54 -18.75
N THR A 295 -3.37 27.10 -18.68
CA THR A 295 -2.24 27.82 -18.10
C THR A 295 -0.94 27.49 -18.81
N THR A 296 0.16 28.14 -18.39
CA THR A 296 1.52 27.91 -18.92
C THR A 296 2.48 27.67 -17.76
N ALA A 297 3.33 26.63 -17.90
CA ALA A 297 4.37 26.35 -16.93
C ALA A 297 5.77 26.47 -17.55
N LYS A 298 6.71 27.00 -16.78
CA LYS A 298 8.14 26.95 -17.10
C LYS A 298 8.70 25.61 -16.62
N VAL A 299 9.31 24.86 -17.55
CA VAL A 299 9.81 23.50 -17.28
C VAL A 299 11.08 23.54 -16.45
N GLU A 300 11.12 22.78 -15.34
CA GLU A 300 12.27 22.63 -14.45
C GLU A 300 12.95 21.27 -14.62
N LEU A 301 12.18 20.18 -14.92
CA LEU A 301 12.70 18.84 -15.15
C LEU A 301 11.79 18.07 -16.12
N VAL A 302 12.38 17.18 -16.91
CA VAL A 302 11.67 16.24 -17.78
C VAL A 302 12.18 14.83 -17.54
N GLU A 303 11.30 13.93 -17.08
CA GLU A 303 11.57 12.50 -17.02
C GLU A 303 10.98 11.79 -18.22
N ARG A 304 11.81 11.16 -19.05
CA ARG A 304 11.40 10.43 -20.26
C ARG A 304 11.34 8.94 -19.94
N LEU A 305 10.11 8.39 -19.75
CA LEU A 305 9.87 7.01 -19.35
C LEU A 305 9.57 6.07 -20.54
N GLY A 306 9.64 6.58 -21.77
CA GLY A 306 9.37 5.84 -23.01
C GLY A 306 7.91 5.93 -23.44
N GLU A 307 6.99 5.34 -22.70
CA GLU A 307 5.55 5.38 -22.95
C GLU A 307 4.91 6.76 -22.68
N ARG A 308 5.50 7.52 -21.74
CA ARG A 308 5.12 8.86 -21.33
C ARG A 308 6.33 9.65 -20.87
N SER A 309 6.17 10.97 -20.85
CA SER A 309 7.12 11.89 -20.22
C SER A 309 6.44 12.65 -19.09
N ILE A 310 7.12 12.78 -17.96
CA ILE A 310 6.65 13.57 -16.82
C ILE A 310 7.33 14.93 -16.89
N ILE A 311 6.53 15.98 -16.84
CA ILE A 311 6.97 17.37 -16.91
C ILE A 311 6.78 18.00 -15.53
N TYR A 312 7.89 18.36 -14.89
CA TYR A 312 7.88 19.15 -13.66
C TYR A 312 8.11 20.60 -14.05
N GLY A 313 7.20 21.47 -13.68
CA GLY A 313 7.27 22.86 -14.03
C GLY A 313 6.74 23.78 -12.94
N ARG A 314 6.79 25.08 -13.21
CA ARG A 314 6.32 26.12 -12.31
C ARG A 314 5.42 27.09 -13.05
N LEU A 315 4.24 27.35 -12.48
CA LEU A 315 3.31 28.36 -12.98
C LEU A 315 3.84 29.78 -12.71
N LYS A 316 3.20 30.80 -13.28
CA LYS A 316 3.61 32.22 -13.16
C LYS A 316 3.58 32.74 -11.73
N ASP A 317 2.72 32.18 -10.87
CA ASP A 317 2.62 32.49 -9.43
C ASP A 317 3.63 31.77 -8.57
N GLY A 318 4.49 30.92 -9.17
CA GLY A 318 5.50 30.10 -8.49
C GLY A 318 5.00 28.74 -8.01
N LEU A 319 3.74 28.37 -8.27
CA LEU A 319 3.22 27.05 -7.93
C LEU A 319 3.96 25.96 -8.73
N ALA A 320 4.52 24.98 -8.03
CA ALA A 320 5.06 23.76 -8.66
C ALA A 320 3.92 22.89 -9.15
N ILE A 321 3.96 22.49 -10.41
CA ILE A 321 2.96 21.63 -11.05
C ILE A 321 3.64 20.48 -11.77
N THR A 322 3.01 19.30 -11.74
CA THR A 322 3.47 18.13 -12.48
C THR A 322 2.41 17.74 -13.49
N GLY A 323 2.82 17.54 -14.74
CA GLY A 323 1.96 17.10 -15.83
C GLY A 323 2.58 15.98 -16.63
N GLU A 324 1.80 15.41 -17.54
CA GLU A 324 2.23 14.33 -18.44
C GLU A 324 2.13 14.75 -19.90
N ASP A 325 3.07 14.23 -20.70
CA ASP A 325 3.01 14.19 -22.16
C ASP A 325 3.08 12.73 -22.63
N ILE A 326 2.39 12.42 -23.72
CA ILE A 326 2.33 11.05 -24.26
C ILE A 326 3.62 10.76 -25.04
N GLY A 327 4.27 9.65 -24.71
CA GLY A 327 5.48 9.16 -25.36
C GLY A 327 6.72 10.00 -25.03
N LEU A 328 7.65 10.01 -25.97
CA LEU A 328 8.87 10.84 -25.88
C LEU A 328 8.54 12.25 -26.35
N THR A 329 8.95 13.25 -25.59
CA THR A 329 8.74 14.67 -25.88
C THR A 329 10.05 15.36 -26.22
N ASP A 330 9.99 16.40 -27.08
CA ASP A 330 11.11 17.28 -27.40
C ASP A 330 11.25 18.46 -26.41
N ILE A 331 10.35 18.58 -25.45
CA ILE A 331 10.36 19.60 -24.41
C ILE A 331 11.67 19.55 -23.63
N ARG A 332 12.22 20.74 -23.35
CA ARG A 332 13.49 20.92 -22.64
C ARG A 332 13.30 21.74 -21.37
N VAL A 333 14.24 21.61 -20.46
CA VAL A 333 14.32 22.48 -19.28
C VAL A 333 14.45 23.93 -19.72
N GLY A 334 13.63 24.81 -19.15
CA GLY A 334 13.56 26.23 -19.47
C GLY A 334 12.46 26.59 -20.46
N ASP A 335 11.89 25.64 -21.18
CA ASP A 335 10.78 25.88 -22.09
C ASP A 335 9.54 26.33 -21.32
N GLU A 336 8.70 27.18 -21.96
CA GLU A 336 7.34 27.48 -21.51
C GLU A 336 6.37 26.60 -22.28
N VAL A 337 5.62 25.77 -21.54
CA VAL A 337 4.68 24.81 -22.13
C VAL A 337 3.25 25.11 -21.69
N PRO A 338 2.27 25.09 -22.61
CA PRO A 338 0.86 25.20 -22.27
C PRO A 338 0.42 23.90 -21.56
N LEU A 339 -0.37 24.03 -20.49
CA LEU A 339 -0.93 22.91 -19.74
C LEU A 339 -2.45 22.93 -19.78
N THR A 340 -3.05 21.80 -20.08
CA THR A 340 -4.50 21.56 -19.97
C THR A 340 -4.77 20.79 -18.67
N ILE A 341 -5.72 21.27 -17.86
CA ILE A 341 -6.11 20.66 -16.59
C ILE A 341 -7.48 20.01 -16.76
N ASP A 342 -7.56 18.69 -16.55
CA ASP A 342 -8.84 17.97 -16.47
C ASP A 342 -9.47 18.23 -15.09
N GLY A 343 -10.19 19.34 -14.98
CA GLY A 343 -10.82 19.75 -13.73
C GLY A 343 -11.92 18.81 -13.25
N ALA A 344 -12.58 18.07 -14.15
CA ALA A 344 -13.61 17.11 -13.76
C ALA A 344 -13.07 15.99 -12.84
N ARG A 345 -11.77 15.71 -12.97
CA ARG A 345 -11.03 14.72 -12.13
C ARG A 345 -10.21 15.35 -11.02
N ALA A 346 -10.27 16.67 -10.86
CA ALA A 346 -9.61 17.33 -9.74
C ALA A 346 -10.29 16.99 -8.42
N HIS A 347 -9.49 16.97 -7.35
CA HIS A 347 -9.97 16.83 -5.99
C HIS A 347 -9.93 18.18 -5.28
N LEU A 348 -10.78 18.37 -4.28
CA LEU A 348 -10.69 19.52 -3.38
C LEU A 348 -10.40 19.00 -1.95
N PHE A 349 -9.70 19.81 -1.19
CA PHE A 349 -9.37 19.51 0.21
C PHE A 349 -9.71 20.71 1.08
N GLY A 350 -10.32 20.44 2.22
CA GLY A 350 -10.62 21.47 3.22
C GLY A 350 -9.39 21.88 4.03
N PRO A 351 -9.55 22.87 4.92
CA PRO A 351 -8.47 23.38 5.78
C PRO A 351 -7.92 22.33 6.75
N ASP A 352 -8.72 21.35 7.13
CA ASP A 352 -8.33 20.19 7.95
C ASP A 352 -7.66 19.06 7.13
N GLY A 353 -7.56 19.26 5.82
CA GLY A 353 -7.04 18.28 4.88
C GLY A 353 -8.05 17.23 4.40
N THR A 354 -9.30 17.27 4.85
CA THR A 354 -10.36 16.34 4.40
C THR A 354 -10.60 16.44 2.90
N GLY A 355 -10.67 15.28 2.22
CA GLY A 355 -10.86 15.19 0.77
C GLY A 355 -12.33 15.25 0.35
N TYR A 356 -12.59 16.01 -0.71
CA TYR A 356 -13.88 16.13 -1.41
C TYR A 356 -13.69 15.76 -2.88
N HIS A 357 -14.57 14.91 -3.41
CA HIS A 357 -14.37 14.29 -4.72
C HIS A 357 -15.65 14.40 -5.54
N GLY A 358 -15.48 14.54 -6.86
CA GLY A 358 -16.58 14.43 -7.81
C GLY A 358 -17.21 13.03 -7.81
N GLN A 359 -18.40 12.92 -8.39
CA GLN A 359 -18.94 11.61 -8.71
C GLN A 359 -18.01 10.99 -9.76
N SER A 360 -17.45 9.82 -9.46
CA SER A 360 -16.62 9.08 -10.41
C SER A 360 -17.42 8.78 -11.65
N ALA A 361 -16.91 9.20 -12.80
CA ALA A 361 -17.39 8.70 -14.09
C ALA A 361 -16.90 7.27 -14.28
#